data_9918481488aa73218e16877e77d62241
#
_entry.id   9918481488aa73218e16877e77d62241
#
_cell.length_a   1.000
_cell.length_b   1.000
_cell.length_c   1.000
_cell.angle_alpha   90.00
_cell.angle_beta   90.00
_cell.angle_gamma   90.00
#
_symmetry.space_group_name_H-M   'P 1'
#
loop_
_entity.id
_entity.type
_entity.pdbx_description
1 polymer ?
#
loop_
_entity_poly.entity_id
_entity_poly.type
_entity_poly.pdbx_seq_one_letter_code
_entity_poly.pdbx_strand_id
1 'polypeptide(L)'
;MILFDHVTKRYGKGTRAVLDDISLHISANEFVFLVGKSGAGKSTLLKMITKEATPDSGKIIIGGIDLDYVKRRHIPDYRRRIGVVFQDYKLLPSRTVFENVAFALEIAGMSNHEIENTVPKVLDLVGLSDKANRFPADLSGGERQRVSIARSVARQPKILIADEPTGNLDVLTSKEIIDLLQKINNYGTTILVTTHDANIVNLLKKRVITMRDGKIISDQKEHGIYRLDTDNDGISDLPQPGHMRPTSYLYKTAEAELRREATLRRETEPRRETDFRHETEPRRETTPRRETELYRDTQRSQLRVPHENSDSIVSSRPPESNPTKRSRNHRLIQ
;
A
#
# COMPACT_ATOMS: atom_id res chain seq x y z
N MET A 1 -1.62 15.62 6.03
CA MET A 1 -1.68 14.79 4.82
C MET A 1 -3.11 14.55 4.35
N ILE A 2 -4.04 14.22 5.24
CA ILE A 2 -5.47 14.09 5.01
C ILE A 2 -6.18 15.10 5.89
N LEU A 3 -7.00 15.98 5.31
CA LEU A 3 -7.77 17.00 6.04
C LEU A 3 -9.23 16.91 5.61
N PHE A 4 -10.10 16.76 6.56
CA PHE A 4 -11.55 16.99 6.46
C PHE A 4 -11.88 18.21 7.31
N ASP A 5 -12.61 19.14 6.76
CA ASP A 5 -12.99 20.38 7.41
C ASP A 5 -14.51 20.56 7.32
N HIS A 6 -15.21 20.34 8.44
CA HIS A 6 -16.66 20.41 8.59
C HIS A 6 -17.46 19.64 7.52
N VAL A 7 -17.01 18.40 7.22
CA VAL A 7 -17.57 17.58 6.13
C VAL A 7 -18.85 16.90 6.53
N THR A 8 -19.91 17.12 5.76
CA THR A 8 -21.20 16.44 5.92
C THR A 8 -21.57 15.68 4.65
N LYS A 9 -22.19 14.48 4.81
CA LYS A 9 -22.67 13.65 3.72
C LYS A 9 -24.01 12.98 4.02
N ARG A 10 -24.94 13.07 3.05
CA ARG A 10 -26.22 12.36 3.03
C ARG A 10 -26.38 11.59 1.72
N TYR A 11 -27.05 10.48 1.74
CA TYR A 11 -27.36 9.66 0.54
C TYR A 11 -28.87 9.74 0.18
N GLY A 12 -29.48 10.89 0.30
CA GLY A 12 -30.88 11.14 -0.06
C GLY A 12 -31.38 12.45 0.53
N LYS A 13 -32.38 13.02 -0.09
CA LYS A 13 -33.03 14.23 0.44
C LYS A 13 -33.80 13.86 1.73
N GLY A 14 -33.54 14.58 2.81
CA GLY A 14 -34.22 14.36 4.10
C GLY A 14 -33.73 13.18 4.91
N THR A 15 -32.71 12.45 4.45
CA THR A 15 -32.12 11.33 5.21
C THR A 15 -31.15 11.85 6.27
N ARG A 16 -30.95 11.04 7.33
CA ARG A 16 -29.91 11.29 8.32
C ARG A 16 -28.55 11.38 7.65
N ALA A 17 -27.71 12.27 8.14
CA ALA A 17 -26.33 12.37 7.65
C ALA A 17 -25.57 11.06 7.96
N VAL A 18 -24.89 10.53 6.97
CA VAL A 18 -23.98 9.38 7.13
C VAL A 18 -22.63 9.85 7.64
N LEU A 19 -22.22 11.07 7.28
CA LEU A 19 -21.16 11.84 7.95
C LEU A 19 -21.76 13.17 8.36
N ASP A 20 -21.57 13.55 9.60
CA ASP A 20 -22.19 14.73 10.22
C ASP A 20 -21.11 15.58 10.88
N ASP A 21 -20.73 16.65 10.19
CA ASP A 21 -19.76 17.64 10.64
C ASP A 21 -18.39 17.05 11.02
N ILE A 22 -17.82 16.25 10.12
CA ILE A 22 -16.52 15.61 10.32
C ILE A 22 -15.40 16.61 10.12
N SER A 23 -14.63 16.85 11.19
CA SER A 23 -13.36 17.57 11.15
C SER A 23 -12.24 16.61 11.61
N LEU A 24 -11.26 16.38 10.72
CA LEU A 24 -10.19 15.39 10.91
C LEU A 24 -8.92 15.85 10.21
N HIS A 25 -7.79 15.76 10.92
CA HIS A 25 -6.47 15.96 10.33
C HIS A 25 -5.56 14.77 10.63
N ILE A 26 -5.05 14.12 9.57
CA ILE A 26 -4.01 13.09 9.64
C ILE A 26 -2.75 13.65 8.99
N SER A 27 -1.64 13.64 9.74
CA SER A 27 -0.34 14.13 9.29
C SER A 27 0.33 13.15 8.32
N ALA A 28 1.41 13.56 7.66
CA ALA A 28 2.23 12.65 6.89
C ALA A 28 2.90 11.61 7.80
N ASN A 29 3.05 10.39 7.29
CA ASN A 29 3.69 9.26 7.96
C ASN A 29 2.98 8.75 9.22
N GLU A 30 1.77 9.24 9.53
CA GLU A 30 0.98 8.66 10.61
C GLU A 30 0.43 7.28 10.24
N PHE A 31 0.33 6.41 11.24
CA PHE A 31 -0.45 5.17 11.18
C PHE A 31 -1.69 5.37 12.05
N VAL A 32 -2.88 5.32 11.44
CA VAL A 32 -4.14 5.65 12.09
C VAL A 32 -5.13 4.51 11.95
N PHE A 33 -5.75 4.11 13.04
CA PHE A 33 -6.93 3.25 13.03
C PHE A 33 -8.20 4.09 13.03
N LEU A 34 -9.11 3.79 12.13
CA LEU A 34 -10.47 4.32 12.10
C LEU A 34 -11.43 3.21 12.50
N VAL A 35 -11.96 3.31 13.71
CA VAL A 35 -12.78 2.26 14.32
C VAL A 35 -14.23 2.71 14.53
N GLY A 36 -15.12 1.76 14.72
CA GLY A 36 -16.55 2.01 14.97
C GLY A 36 -17.41 0.86 14.48
N LYS A 37 -18.65 0.80 14.96
CA LYS A 37 -19.63 -0.23 14.57
C LYS A 37 -19.93 -0.20 13.06
N SER A 38 -20.48 -1.26 12.51
CA SER A 38 -21.01 -1.25 11.14
C SER A 38 -22.01 -0.10 10.97
N GLY A 39 -21.94 0.61 9.84
CA GLY A 39 -22.79 1.78 9.60
C GLY A 39 -22.32 3.09 10.24
N ALA A 40 -21.23 3.12 11.00
CA ALA A 40 -20.70 4.35 11.61
C ALA A 40 -20.24 5.44 10.62
N GLY A 41 -20.13 5.12 9.32
CA GLY A 41 -19.69 6.05 8.28
C GLY A 41 -18.27 5.82 7.76
N LYS A 42 -17.52 4.83 8.29
CA LYS A 42 -16.12 4.56 7.93
C LYS A 42 -15.90 4.42 6.42
N SER A 43 -16.62 3.51 5.77
CA SER A 43 -16.49 3.29 4.32
C SER A 43 -16.91 4.51 3.49
N THR A 44 -17.85 5.33 3.99
CA THR A 44 -18.19 6.61 3.33
C THR A 44 -17.03 7.60 3.41
N LEU A 45 -16.35 7.68 4.55
CA LEU A 45 -15.16 8.52 4.71
C LEU A 45 -14.05 8.06 3.75
N LEU A 46 -13.80 6.74 3.63
CA LEU A 46 -12.82 6.20 2.66
C LEU A 46 -13.20 6.52 1.21
N LYS A 47 -14.50 6.37 0.84
CA LYS A 47 -14.99 6.74 -0.49
C LYS A 47 -14.82 8.22 -0.81
N MET A 48 -14.81 9.10 0.18
CA MET A 48 -14.48 10.51 -0.04
C MET A 48 -12.99 10.71 -0.29
N ILE A 49 -12.13 10.03 0.46
CA ILE A 49 -10.68 10.10 0.22
C ILE A 49 -10.36 9.63 -1.20
N THR A 50 -11.01 8.58 -1.70
CA THR A 50 -10.82 8.08 -3.08
C THR A 50 -11.62 8.87 -4.13
N LYS A 51 -12.36 9.90 -3.71
CA LYS A 51 -13.30 10.68 -4.56
C LYS A 51 -14.31 9.81 -5.32
N GLU A 52 -14.75 8.73 -4.69
CA GLU A 52 -15.91 7.94 -5.13
C GLU A 52 -17.22 8.56 -4.65
N ALA A 53 -17.17 9.30 -3.54
CA ALA A 53 -18.23 10.13 -3.05
C ALA A 53 -17.74 11.58 -2.91
N THR A 54 -18.68 12.53 -3.02
CA THR A 54 -18.42 13.95 -2.79
C THR A 54 -19.20 14.41 -1.56
N PRO A 55 -18.66 15.33 -0.75
CA PRO A 55 -19.39 15.90 0.38
C PRO A 55 -20.58 16.74 -0.11
N ASP A 56 -21.57 16.92 0.75
CA ASP A 56 -22.66 17.86 0.55
C ASP A 56 -22.31 19.25 1.10
N SER A 57 -21.42 19.29 2.11
CA SER A 57 -20.80 20.50 2.64
C SER A 57 -19.45 20.20 3.27
N GLY A 58 -18.66 21.24 3.52
CA GLY A 58 -17.30 21.12 4.05
C GLY A 58 -16.26 20.93 2.96
N LYS A 59 -15.00 20.77 3.36
CA LYS A 59 -13.85 20.74 2.47
C LYS A 59 -12.97 19.53 2.74
N ILE A 60 -12.39 18.92 1.68
CA ILE A 60 -11.48 17.77 1.79
C ILE A 60 -10.20 18.07 1.04
N ILE A 61 -9.06 17.99 1.74
CA ILE A 61 -7.73 18.17 1.15
C ILE A 61 -6.92 16.89 1.39
N ILE A 62 -6.41 16.28 0.31
CA ILE A 62 -5.64 15.05 0.35
C ILE A 62 -4.29 15.26 -0.34
N GLY A 63 -3.21 15.09 0.42
CA GLY A 63 -1.86 15.29 -0.12
C GLY A 63 -1.61 16.69 -0.68
N GLY A 64 -2.28 17.70 -0.11
CA GLY A 64 -2.24 19.10 -0.58
C GLY A 64 -3.18 19.39 -1.74
N ILE A 65 -3.95 18.40 -2.21
CA ILE A 65 -4.92 18.58 -3.30
C ILE A 65 -6.30 18.77 -2.69
N ASP A 66 -6.92 19.90 -2.96
CA ASP A 66 -8.32 20.16 -2.64
C ASP A 66 -9.21 19.38 -3.62
N LEU A 67 -10.04 18.50 -3.07
CA LEU A 67 -10.83 17.58 -3.90
C LEU A 67 -11.93 18.28 -4.70
N ASP A 68 -12.39 19.45 -4.28
CA ASP A 68 -13.41 20.18 -5.01
C ASP A 68 -12.93 20.62 -6.39
N TYR A 69 -11.64 20.94 -6.51
CA TYR A 69 -11.03 21.35 -7.78
C TYR A 69 -10.58 20.17 -8.67
N VAL A 70 -10.65 18.93 -8.20
CA VAL A 70 -10.30 17.76 -9.04
C VAL A 70 -11.42 17.48 -10.03
N LYS A 71 -11.24 17.89 -11.28
CA LYS A 71 -12.19 17.63 -12.38
C LYS A 71 -12.32 16.14 -12.67
N ARG A 72 -13.49 15.69 -13.16
CA ARG A 72 -13.79 14.27 -13.43
C ARG A 72 -12.72 13.57 -14.27
N ARG A 73 -12.17 14.23 -15.27
CA ARG A 73 -11.10 13.70 -16.14
C ARG A 73 -9.77 13.43 -15.40
N HIS A 74 -9.51 14.10 -14.28
CA HIS A 74 -8.29 13.96 -13.48
C HIS A 74 -8.45 13.03 -12.26
N ILE A 75 -9.65 12.47 -12.05
CA ILE A 75 -9.89 11.52 -10.95
C ILE A 75 -8.99 10.26 -11.08
N PRO A 76 -8.78 9.67 -12.27
CA PRO A 76 -7.87 8.53 -12.41
C PRO A 76 -6.43 8.88 -11.95
N ASP A 77 -5.90 10.04 -12.34
CA ASP A 77 -4.56 10.48 -11.96
C ASP A 77 -4.44 10.75 -10.46
N TYR A 78 -5.50 11.31 -9.87
CA TYR A 78 -5.60 11.49 -8.44
C TYR A 78 -5.59 10.14 -7.70
N ARG A 79 -6.44 9.18 -8.10
CA ARG A 79 -6.52 7.85 -7.48
C ARG A 79 -5.22 7.06 -7.58
N ARG A 80 -4.44 7.25 -8.63
CA ARG A 80 -3.11 6.63 -8.78
C ARG A 80 -2.12 7.05 -7.69
N ARG A 81 -2.37 8.12 -6.93
CA ARG A 81 -1.52 8.60 -5.83
C ARG A 81 -1.85 7.95 -4.49
N ILE A 82 -2.94 7.20 -4.43
CA ILE A 82 -3.46 6.54 -3.22
C ILE A 82 -3.44 5.03 -3.45
N GLY A 83 -2.83 4.30 -2.53
CA GLY A 83 -2.96 2.85 -2.46
C GLY A 83 -4.26 2.50 -1.73
N VAL A 84 -4.97 1.49 -2.23
CA VAL A 84 -6.19 1.00 -1.58
C VAL A 84 -6.11 -0.52 -1.47
N VAL A 85 -6.27 -1.02 -0.25
CA VAL A 85 -6.40 -2.43 0.09
C VAL A 85 -7.85 -2.68 0.47
N PHE A 86 -8.50 -3.60 -0.24
CA PHE A 86 -9.91 -3.93 -0.04
C PHE A 86 -10.06 -5.18 0.82
N GLN A 87 -11.16 -5.29 1.55
CA GLN A 87 -11.52 -6.45 2.36
C GLN A 87 -11.62 -7.74 1.53
N ASP A 88 -12.14 -7.67 0.30
CA ASP A 88 -12.34 -8.78 -0.62
C ASP A 88 -11.21 -8.94 -1.66
N TYR A 89 -10.01 -8.45 -1.35
CA TYR A 89 -8.77 -8.52 -2.12
C TYR A 89 -8.84 -7.89 -3.52
N LYS A 90 -9.94 -7.97 -4.24
CA LYS A 90 -10.15 -7.48 -5.63
C LYS A 90 -9.04 -7.93 -6.59
N LEU A 91 -8.54 -9.16 -6.43
CA LEU A 91 -7.55 -9.72 -7.32
C LEU A 91 -8.17 -10.10 -8.67
N LEU A 92 -7.37 -10.04 -9.72
CA LEU A 92 -7.72 -10.49 -11.06
C LEU A 92 -7.52 -12.01 -11.11
N PRO A 93 -8.59 -12.81 -11.17
CA PRO A 93 -8.48 -14.27 -11.00
C PRO A 93 -7.77 -14.98 -12.16
N SER A 94 -7.80 -14.38 -13.36
CA SER A 94 -7.14 -14.88 -14.57
C SER A 94 -5.69 -14.44 -14.73
N ARG A 95 -5.16 -13.72 -13.75
CA ARG A 95 -3.77 -13.24 -13.75
C ARG A 95 -2.99 -13.83 -12.59
N THR A 96 -1.72 -14.12 -12.81
CA THR A 96 -0.79 -14.57 -11.78
C THR A 96 -0.56 -13.50 -10.71
N VAL A 97 0.13 -13.86 -9.63
CA VAL A 97 0.56 -12.91 -8.58
C VAL A 97 1.39 -11.77 -9.18
N PHE A 98 2.38 -12.12 -10.02
CA PHE A 98 3.21 -11.13 -10.72
C PHE A 98 2.35 -10.16 -11.53
N GLU A 99 1.48 -10.70 -12.38
CA GLU A 99 0.62 -9.90 -13.26
C GLU A 99 -0.42 -9.07 -12.50
N ASN A 100 -0.89 -9.52 -11.34
CA ASN A 100 -1.76 -8.73 -10.47
C ASN A 100 -1.05 -7.47 -9.95
N VAL A 101 0.22 -7.58 -9.58
CA VAL A 101 1.03 -6.44 -9.13
C VAL A 101 1.44 -5.57 -10.32
N ALA A 102 1.89 -6.19 -11.43
CA ALA A 102 2.27 -5.52 -12.66
C ALA A 102 1.15 -4.63 -13.22
N PHE A 103 -0.09 -5.11 -13.14
CA PHE A 103 -1.27 -4.39 -13.64
C PHE A 103 -1.40 -2.95 -13.10
N ALA A 104 -1.06 -2.73 -11.82
CA ALA A 104 -1.07 -1.39 -11.24
C ALA A 104 -0.02 -0.47 -11.87
N LEU A 105 1.11 -1.03 -12.29
CA LEU A 105 2.21 -0.31 -12.93
C LEU A 105 1.93 -0.09 -14.43
N GLU A 106 1.33 -1.07 -15.10
CA GLU A 106 0.85 -0.97 -16.50
C GLU A 106 -0.14 0.19 -16.66
N ILE A 107 -1.17 0.26 -15.79
CA ILE A 107 -2.14 1.38 -15.78
C ILE A 107 -1.46 2.72 -15.51
N ALA A 108 -0.32 2.71 -14.82
CA ALA A 108 0.46 3.90 -14.56
C ALA A 108 1.29 4.36 -15.77
N GLY A 109 1.38 3.54 -16.82
CA GLY A 109 2.18 3.79 -18.00
C GLY A 109 3.67 3.50 -17.84
N MET A 110 4.03 2.65 -16.85
CA MET A 110 5.43 2.21 -16.69
C MET A 110 5.82 1.26 -17.82
N SER A 111 7.07 1.33 -18.25
CA SER A 111 7.63 0.42 -19.25
C SER A 111 7.76 -1.01 -18.71
N ASN A 112 7.79 -2.01 -19.60
CA ASN A 112 7.98 -3.40 -19.22
C ASN A 112 9.26 -3.60 -18.40
N HIS A 113 10.35 -2.93 -18.77
CA HIS A 113 11.62 -3.00 -18.06
C HIS A 113 11.50 -2.49 -16.60
N GLU A 114 10.77 -1.39 -16.37
CA GLU A 114 10.51 -0.86 -15.02
C GLU A 114 9.65 -1.83 -14.21
N ILE A 115 8.63 -2.44 -14.85
CA ILE A 115 7.75 -3.43 -14.22
C ILE A 115 8.53 -4.67 -13.79
N GLU A 116 9.36 -5.23 -14.68
CA GLU A 116 10.21 -6.39 -14.41
C GLU A 116 11.21 -6.14 -13.27
N ASN A 117 11.67 -4.91 -13.11
CA ASN A 117 12.58 -4.52 -12.02
C ASN A 117 11.85 -4.19 -10.70
N THR A 118 10.57 -3.78 -10.77
CA THR A 118 9.82 -3.30 -9.59
C THR A 118 9.04 -4.43 -8.94
N VAL A 119 8.32 -5.24 -9.72
CA VAL A 119 7.43 -6.28 -9.18
C VAL A 119 8.17 -7.29 -8.28
N PRO A 120 9.35 -7.82 -8.62
CA PRO A 120 10.08 -8.74 -7.75
C PRO A 120 10.41 -8.14 -6.38
N LYS A 121 10.81 -6.86 -6.34
CA LYS A 121 11.12 -6.15 -5.09
C LYS A 121 9.89 -5.98 -4.21
N VAL A 122 8.73 -5.72 -4.84
CA VAL A 122 7.46 -5.59 -4.12
C VAL A 122 6.99 -6.95 -3.61
N LEU A 123 7.18 -8.02 -4.39
CA LEU A 123 6.85 -9.38 -3.96
C LEU A 123 7.76 -9.84 -2.81
N ASP A 124 9.04 -9.47 -2.83
CA ASP A 124 9.97 -9.72 -1.72
C ASP A 124 9.53 -8.98 -0.45
N LEU A 125 9.12 -7.71 -0.56
CA LEU A 125 8.61 -6.92 0.56
C LEU A 125 7.45 -7.62 1.28
N VAL A 126 6.54 -8.27 0.52
CA VAL A 126 5.36 -8.95 1.07
C VAL A 126 5.57 -10.45 1.30
N GLY A 127 6.78 -10.98 1.05
CA GLY A 127 7.14 -12.39 1.27
C GLY A 127 6.45 -13.37 0.32
N LEU A 128 6.33 -13.01 -0.98
CA LEU A 128 5.67 -13.82 -2.00
C LEU A 128 6.54 -14.03 -3.26
N SER A 129 7.86 -13.91 -3.15
CA SER A 129 8.77 -14.06 -4.29
C SER A 129 8.68 -15.44 -4.94
N ASP A 130 8.52 -16.50 -4.15
CA ASP A 130 8.37 -17.89 -4.60
C ASP A 130 7.01 -18.21 -5.25
N LYS A 131 6.05 -17.29 -5.15
CA LYS A 131 4.67 -17.45 -5.62
C LYS A 131 4.31 -16.54 -6.79
N ALA A 132 5.30 -15.88 -7.40
CA ALA A 132 5.09 -14.93 -8.49
C ALA A 132 4.23 -15.49 -9.64
N ASN A 133 4.39 -16.75 -9.98
CA ASN A 133 3.70 -17.45 -11.07
C ASN A 133 2.42 -18.19 -10.65
N ARG A 134 2.01 -18.11 -9.38
CA ARG A 134 0.76 -18.72 -8.90
C ARG A 134 -0.44 -17.85 -9.23
N PHE A 135 -1.60 -18.47 -9.36
CA PHE A 135 -2.88 -17.76 -9.52
C PHE A 135 -3.55 -17.51 -8.16
N PRO A 136 -4.43 -16.52 -8.04
CA PRO A 136 -5.14 -16.22 -6.79
C PRO A 136 -5.90 -17.41 -6.19
N ALA A 137 -6.37 -18.34 -7.03
CA ALA A 137 -7.07 -19.54 -6.59
C ALA A 137 -6.16 -20.49 -5.79
N ASP A 138 -4.85 -20.48 -6.05
CA ASP A 138 -3.87 -21.36 -5.42
C ASP A 138 -3.32 -20.79 -4.12
N LEU A 139 -3.80 -19.62 -3.68
CA LEU A 139 -3.30 -18.89 -2.54
C LEU A 139 -4.22 -19.01 -1.32
N SER A 140 -3.64 -19.02 -0.13
CA SER A 140 -4.35 -18.81 1.14
C SER A 140 -4.97 -17.42 1.23
N GLY A 141 -5.88 -17.19 2.19
CA GLY A 141 -6.46 -15.86 2.44
C GLY A 141 -5.42 -14.79 2.73
N GLY A 142 -4.47 -15.10 3.60
CA GLY A 142 -3.38 -14.19 3.95
C GLY A 142 -2.45 -13.88 2.76
N GLU A 143 -2.16 -14.87 1.92
CA GLU A 143 -1.38 -14.66 0.70
C GLU A 143 -2.12 -13.78 -0.31
N ARG A 144 -3.42 -14.00 -0.51
CA ARG A 144 -4.26 -13.10 -1.34
C ARG A 144 -4.23 -11.68 -0.81
N GLN A 145 -4.30 -11.51 0.51
CA GLN A 145 -4.21 -10.19 1.11
C GLN A 145 -2.84 -9.56 0.89
N ARG A 146 -1.74 -10.31 1.03
CA ARG A 146 -0.40 -9.81 0.72
C ARG A 146 -0.24 -9.42 -0.75
N VAL A 147 -0.84 -10.14 -1.70
CA VAL A 147 -0.89 -9.71 -3.13
C VAL A 147 -1.66 -8.41 -3.30
N SER A 148 -2.81 -8.26 -2.63
CA SER A 148 -3.60 -7.01 -2.66
C SER A 148 -2.79 -5.82 -2.13
N ILE A 149 -2.06 -6.02 -1.02
CA ILE A 149 -1.16 -5.02 -0.46
C ILE A 149 -0.03 -4.71 -1.45
N ALA A 150 0.65 -5.74 -1.99
CA ALA A 150 1.71 -5.58 -2.97
C ALA A 150 1.27 -4.71 -4.15
N ARG A 151 0.12 -5.01 -4.74
CA ARG A 151 -0.48 -4.22 -5.81
C ARG A 151 -0.73 -2.77 -5.42
N SER A 152 -1.21 -2.54 -4.19
CA SER A 152 -1.54 -1.20 -3.70
C SER A 152 -0.31 -0.33 -3.44
N VAL A 153 0.83 -0.95 -3.08
CA VAL A 153 2.09 -0.24 -2.76
C VAL A 153 3.09 -0.22 -3.90
N ALA A 154 2.85 -0.96 -5.00
CA ALA A 154 3.79 -1.08 -6.13
C ALA A 154 4.23 0.28 -6.70
N ARG A 155 3.37 1.30 -6.61
CA ARG A 155 3.64 2.68 -7.05
C ARG A 155 4.19 3.58 -5.95
N GLN A 156 4.53 3.04 -4.79
CA GLN A 156 5.02 3.80 -3.63
C GLN A 156 4.10 4.99 -3.28
N PRO A 157 2.80 4.75 -3.01
CA PRO A 157 1.87 5.81 -2.71
C PRO A 157 2.24 6.50 -1.39
N LYS A 158 1.97 7.81 -1.28
CA LYS A 158 2.15 8.54 -0.02
C LYS A 158 1.05 8.25 1.00
N ILE A 159 -0.08 7.73 0.55
CA ILE A 159 -1.23 7.37 1.38
C ILE A 159 -1.67 5.95 1.00
N LEU A 160 -1.82 5.09 1.99
CA LEU A 160 -2.40 3.76 1.87
C LEU A 160 -3.63 3.67 2.75
N ILE A 161 -4.76 3.31 2.14
CA ILE A 161 -6.01 3.05 2.82
C ILE A 161 -6.23 1.54 2.84
N ALA A 162 -6.52 0.97 3.99
CA ALA A 162 -6.85 -0.44 4.13
C ALA A 162 -8.24 -0.58 4.79
N ASP A 163 -9.21 -1.04 4.02
CA ASP A 163 -10.59 -1.27 4.49
C ASP A 163 -10.73 -2.69 4.99
N GLU A 164 -10.78 -2.87 6.30
CA GLU A 164 -10.86 -4.16 7.01
C GLU A 164 -9.87 -5.21 6.49
N PRO A 165 -8.55 -4.91 6.45
CA PRO A 165 -7.57 -5.76 5.78
C PRO A 165 -7.36 -7.14 6.42
N THR A 166 -7.93 -7.36 7.60
CA THR A 166 -7.80 -8.59 8.39
C THR A 166 -9.14 -9.29 8.63
N GLY A 167 -10.25 -8.77 8.09
CA GLY A 167 -11.61 -9.20 8.43
C GLY A 167 -11.95 -10.67 8.11
N ASN A 168 -11.19 -11.33 7.23
CA ASN A 168 -11.41 -12.72 6.80
C ASN A 168 -10.19 -13.62 7.11
N LEU A 169 -9.36 -13.23 8.07
CA LEU A 169 -8.10 -13.90 8.39
C LEU A 169 -8.09 -14.38 9.85
N ASP A 170 -7.34 -15.43 10.11
CA ASP A 170 -7.04 -15.87 11.47
C ASP A 170 -6.15 -14.86 12.21
N VAL A 171 -6.03 -15.02 13.52
CA VAL A 171 -5.32 -14.06 14.39
C VAL A 171 -3.84 -13.93 14.04
N LEU A 172 -3.16 -15.03 13.71
CA LEU A 172 -1.73 -15.02 13.39
C LEU A 172 -1.48 -14.31 12.07
N THR A 173 -2.22 -14.72 11.04
CA THR A 173 -2.17 -14.09 9.72
C THR A 173 -2.55 -12.59 9.80
N SER A 174 -3.55 -12.25 10.61
CA SER A 174 -3.94 -10.85 10.84
C SER A 174 -2.80 -10.03 11.40
N LYS A 175 -2.06 -10.58 12.37
CA LYS A 175 -0.86 -9.92 12.92
C LYS A 175 0.21 -9.71 11.85
N GLU A 176 0.50 -10.72 11.03
CA GLU A 176 1.47 -10.61 9.92
C GLU A 176 1.10 -9.50 8.94
N ILE A 177 -0.18 -9.38 8.58
CA ILE A 177 -0.67 -8.31 7.70
C ILE A 177 -0.46 -6.93 8.34
N ILE A 178 -0.73 -6.80 9.62
CA ILE A 178 -0.56 -5.54 10.33
C ILE A 178 0.93 -5.18 10.48
N ASP A 179 1.78 -6.15 10.78
CA ASP A 179 3.23 -5.96 10.84
C ASP A 179 3.78 -5.52 9.47
N LEU A 180 3.25 -6.09 8.38
CA LEU A 180 3.57 -5.65 7.02
C LEU A 180 3.13 -4.21 6.75
N LEU A 181 1.91 -3.82 7.15
CA LEU A 181 1.45 -2.44 7.03
C LEU A 181 2.32 -1.49 7.86
N GLN A 182 2.74 -1.90 9.05
CA GLN A 182 3.66 -1.11 9.88
C GLN A 182 5.04 -0.95 9.22
N LYS A 183 5.56 -2.00 8.59
CA LYS A 183 6.79 -1.94 7.80
C LYS A 183 6.66 -0.93 6.64
N ILE A 184 5.52 -0.93 5.92
CA ILE A 184 5.23 0.03 4.86
C ILE A 184 5.15 1.47 5.42
N ASN A 185 4.53 1.66 6.58
CA ASN A 185 4.48 2.97 7.25
C ASN A 185 5.88 3.49 7.60
N ASN A 186 6.78 2.61 8.09
CA ASN A 186 8.16 2.98 8.41
C ASN A 186 8.97 3.45 7.18
N TYR A 187 8.54 3.08 5.97
CA TYR A 187 9.10 3.63 4.71
C TYR A 187 8.50 4.99 4.31
N GLY A 188 7.67 5.60 5.18
CA GLY A 188 7.16 6.96 4.99
C GLY A 188 5.76 7.04 4.35
N THR A 189 5.05 5.92 4.21
CA THR A 189 3.65 5.92 3.74
C THR A 189 2.71 6.24 4.90
N THR A 190 1.80 7.20 4.74
CA THR A 190 0.70 7.45 5.68
C THR A 190 -0.33 6.34 5.56
N ILE A 191 -0.70 5.70 6.67
CA ILE A 191 -1.62 4.56 6.65
C ILE A 191 -2.90 4.87 7.42
N LEU A 192 -4.04 4.60 6.79
CA LEU A 192 -5.36 4.65 7.41
C LEU A 192 -6.00 3.26 7.31
N VAL A 193 -6.16 2.59 8.43
CA VAL A 193 -6.78 1.26 8.53
C VAL A 193 -8.15 1.38 9.14
N THR A 194 -9.19 0.87 8.47
CA THR A 194 -10.47 0.63 9.12
C THR A 194 -10.49 -0.78 9.70
N THR A 195 -10.96 -0.93 10.90
CA THR A 195 -11.16 -2.23 11.54
C THR A 195 -12.19 -2.14 12.65
N HIS A 196 -12.78 -3.26 12.98
CA HIS A 196 -13.60 -3.45 14.17
C HIS A 196 -12.92 -4.40 15.18
N ASP A 197 -11.71 -4.88 14.88
CA ASP A 197 -10.96 -5.78 15.76
C ASP A 197 -10.19 -4.98 16.83
N ALA A 198 -10.73 -4.99 18.05
CA ALA A 198 -10.13 -4.32 19.19
C ALA A 198 -8.76 -4.90 19.59
N ASN A 199 -8.52 -6.20 19.34
CA ASN A 199 -7.26 -6.83 19.71
C ASN A 199 -6.11 -6.27 18.90
N ILE A 200 -6.30 -6.15 17.58
CA ILE A 200 -5.32 -5.59 16.66
C ILE A 200 -5.02 -4.12 17.01
N VAL A 201 -6.05 -3.32 17.24
CA VAL A 201 -5.91 -1.91 17.60
C VAL A 201 -5.11 -1.74 18.88
N ASN A 202 -5.47 -2.51 19.92
CA ASN A 202 -4.87 -2.41 21.25
C ASN A 202 -3.43 -2.97 21.30
N LEU A 203 -3.09 -3.88 20.36
CA LEU A 203 -1.74 -4.43 20.24
C LEU A 203 -0.74 -3.36 19.77
N LEU A 204 -1.11 -2.58 18.78
CA LEU A 204 -0.20 -1.66 18.10
C LEU A 204 -0.07 -0.30 18.80
N LYS A 205 -1.01 0.07 19.62
CA LYS A 205 -1.01 1.34 20.37
C LYS A 205 -0.75 2.57 19.49
N LYS A 206 -1.29 2.56 18.27
CA LYS A 206 -1.23 3.69 17.35
C LYS A 206 -2.39 4.65 17.60
N ARG A 207 -2.45 5.76 16.86
CA ARG A 207 -3.58 6.69 16.90
C ARG A 207 -4.89 5.97 16.55
N VAL A 208 -5.93 6.20 17.35
CA VAL A 208 -7.26 5.60 17.16
C VAL A 208 -8.31 6.70 17.07
N ILE A 209 -9.02 6.72 15.96
CA ILE A 209 -10.17 7.60 15.73
C ILE A 209 -11.43 6.76 15.79
N THR A 210 -12.32 7.05 16.73
CA THR A 210 -13.57 6.32 16.89
C THR A 210 -14.72 7.07 16.27
N MET A 211 -15.44 6.40 15.37
CA MET A 211 -16.67 6.92 14.75
C MET A 211 -17.90 6.23 15.30
N ARG A 212 -18.94 7.04 15.55
CA ARG A 212 -20.30 6.58 15.89
C ARG A 212 -21.32 7.48 15.21
N ASP A 213 -22.33 6.88 14.54
CA ASP A 213 -23.45 7.60 13.96
C ASP A 213 -23.06 8.78 13.05
N GLY A 214 -22.00 8.59 12.28
CA GLY A 214 -21.51 9.60 11.35
C GLY A 214 -20.66 10.70 11.98
N LYS A 215 -20.32 10.61 13.27
CA LYS A 215 -19.49 11.59 13.99
C LYS A 215 -18.21 10.97 14.50
N ILE A 216 -17.16 11.79 14.64
CA ILE A 216 -15.97 11.41 15.40
C ILE A 216 -16.29 11.67 16.88
N ILE A 217 -16.26 10.61 17.69
CA ILE A 217 -16.53 10.69 19.13
C ILE A 217 -15.25 10.68 19.98
N SER A 218 -14.14 10.22 19.40
CA SER A 218 -12.84 10.18 20.07
C SER A 218 -11.71 10.20 19.05
N ASP A 219 -10.61 10.87 19.37
CA ASP A 219 -9.36 10.90 18.62
C ASP A 219 -8.20 10.79 19.60
N GLN A 220 -7.68 9.57 19.79
CA GLN A 220 -6.60 9.25 20.70
C GLN A 220 -5.29 9.22 19.93
N LYS A 221 -4.51 10.29 20.02
CA LYS A 221 -3.29 10.48 19.21
C LYS A 221 -2.14 9.53 19.55
N GLU A 222 -2.04 9.13 20.83
CA GLU A 222 -0.99 8.25 21.31
C GLU A 222 -1.59 7.13 22.15
N HIS A 223 -1.07 5.91 22.00
CA HIS A 223 -1.49 4.73 22.76
C HIS A 223 -3.00 4.50 22.71
N GLY A 224 -3.61 4.74 21.57
CA GLY A 224 -5.05 4.61 21.38
C GLY A 224 -5.54 3.21 21.75
N ILE A 225 -6.65 3.15 22.47
CA ILE A 225 -7.33 1.92 22.88
C ILE A 225 -8.73 1.92 22.27
N TYR A 226 -9.12 0.78 21.72
CA TYR A 226 -10.47 0.56 21.23
C TYR A 226 -11.14 -0.52 22.07
N ARG A 227 -12.35 -0.23 22.57
CA ARG A 227 -13.20 -1.18 23.26
C ARG A 227 -14.46 -1.41 22.45
N LEU A 228 -14.81 -2.65 22.23
CA LEU A 228 -16.13 -3.00 21.72
C LEU A 228 -17.11 -2.75 22.87
N ASP A 229 -17.97 -1.76 22.73
CA ASP A 229 -19.10 -1.56 23.64
C ASP A 229 -20.04 -2.76 23.46
N THR A 230 -20.02 -3.67 24.41
CA THR A 230 -20.91 -4.82 24.42
C THR A 230 -22.30 -4.44 24.90
N ASP A 231 -22.44 -3.33 25.63
CA ASP A 231 -23.78 -2.88 26.09
C ASP A 231 -23.78 -1.39 26.47
N ASN A 232 -24.80 -0.72 25.95
CA ASN A 232 -25.58 0.38 26.48
C ASN A 232 -24.87 1.70 26.91
N ASP A 233 -25.24 2.78 26.20
CA ASP A 233 -25.50 4.13 26.72
C ASP A 233 -24.60 4.65 27.85
N GLY A 234 -23.43 5.15 27.54
CA GLY A 234 -22.77 5.90 28.60
C GLY A 234 -21.33 6.23 28.26
N ILE A 235 -21.11 7.50 28.10
CA ILE A 235 -19.83 8.17 28.33
C ILE A 235 -19.51 8.05 29.84
N SER A 236 -19.42 6.85 30.38
CA SER A 236 -18.92 6.63 31.73
C SER A 236 -17.97 5.47 31.66
N ASP A 237 -16.74 5.76 31.96
CA ASP A 237 -15.56 4.95 32.21
C ASP A 237 -14.47 4.96 31.13
N LEU A 238 -13.96 6.16 30.89
CA LEU A 238 -12.53 6.27 30.64
C LEU A 238 -11.83 5.80 31.92
N PRO A 239 -11.11 4.65 31.92
CA PRO A 239 -10.39 4.26 33.13
C PRO A 239 -9.31 5.29 33.38
N GLN A 240 -9.34 5.85 34.59
CA GLN A 240 -8.21 6.55 35.18
C GLN A 240 -6.96 5.63 35.07
N PRO A 241 -5.79 6.18 34.76
CA PRO A 241 -4.57 5.38 34.67
C PRO A 241 -4.27 4.75 36.04
N GLY A 242 -4.61 3.50 36.21
CA GLY A 242 -4.34 2.79 37.47
C GLY A 242 -4.98 1.43 37.68
N HIS A 243 -6.02 1.05 36.99
CA HIS A 243 -6.67 -0.25 37.18
C HIS A 243 -6.86 -1.02 35.88
N MET A 244 -5.77 -1.50 35.31
CA MET A 244 -5.80 -2.52 34.24
C MET A 244 -5.85 -3.91 34.89
N ARG A 245 -6.98 -4.61 34.81
CA ARG A 245 -6.93 -6.07 34.83
C ARG A 245 -6.46 -6.53 33.45
N PRO A 246 -5.38 -7.31 33.36
CA PRO A 246 -4.84 -7.72 32.05
C PRO A 246 -5.85 -8.67 31.37
N THR A 247 -6.23 -8.40 30.16
CA THR A 247 -6.85 -9.34 29.21
C THR A 247 -5.83 -10.42 28.81
N SER A 248 -5.29 -11.11 29.82
CA SER A 248 -4.12 -11.98 29.70
C SER A 248 -4.45 -13.40 29.20
N TYR A 249 -5.72 -13.72 28.95
CA TYR A 249 -6.07 -15.11 28.60
C TYR A 249 -5.84 -15.42 27.11
N LEU A 250 -6.20 -14.54 26.20
CA LEU A 250 -6.02 -14.77 24.75
C LEU A 250 -4.57 -14.55 24.31
N TYR A 251 -3.84 -13.66 24.97
CA TYR A 251 -2.42 -13.42 24.66
C TYR A 251 -1.52 -14.54 25.16
N LYS A 252 -1.79 -15.11 26.33
CA LYS A 252 -1.06 -16.28 26.82
C LYS A 252 -1.24 -17.50 25.93
N THR A 253 -2.41 -17.65 25.30
CA THR A 253 -2.66 -18.73 24.33
C THR A 253 -1.90 -18.50 23.04
N ALA A 254 -1.91 -17.31 22.44
CA ALA A 254 -1.19 -17.00 21.22
C ALA A 254 0.34 -17.03 21.41
N GLU A 255 0.88 -16.50 22.53
CA GLU A 255 2.30 -16.66 22.86
C GLU A 255 2.68 -18.12 23.15
N ALA A 256 1.80 -18.88 23.78
CA ALA A 256 2.04 -20.30 24.04
C ALA A 256 2.00 -21.12 22.75
N GLU A 257 1.13 -20.79 21.81
CA GLU A 257 1.09 -21.40 20.47
C GLU A 257 2.32 -21.03 19.65
N LEU A 258 2.72 -19.76 19.62
CA LEU A 258 3.97 -19.32 18.97
C LEU A 258 5.20 -20.02 19.53
N ARG A 259 5.26 -20.22 20.87
CA ARG A 259 6.36 -20.96 21.49
C ARG A 259 6.31 -22.45 21.14
N ARG A 260 5.13 -23.04 21.04
CA ARG A 260 4.96 -24.44 20.60
C ARG A 260 5.38 -24.65 19.15
N GLU A 261 4.97 -23.75 18.24
CA GLU A 261 5.41 -23.83 16.84
C GLU A 261 6.91 -23.59 16.67
N ALA A 262 7.50 -22.66 17.41
CA ALA A 262 8.94 -22.43 17.39
C ALA A 262 9.74 -23.66 17.92
N THR A 263 9.17 -24.38 18.89
CA THR A 263 9.75 -25.61 19.43
C THR A 263 9.62 -26.76 18.41
N LEU A 264 8.45 -26.91 17.80
CA LEU A 264 8.21 -27.90 16.72
C LEU A 264 9.10 -27.68 15.50
N ARG A 265 9.32 -26.42 15.07
CA ARG A 265 10.26 -26.11 13.98
C ARG A 265 11.70 -26.48 14.33
N ARG A 266 12.13 -26.28 15.59
CA ARG A 266 13.46 -26.69 16.05
C ARG A 266 13.64 -28.20 16.13
N GLU A 267 12.57 -28.95 16.41
CA GLU A 267 12.59 -30.41 16.48
C GLU A 267 12.49 -31.08 15.10
N THR A 268 11.93 -30.38 14.10
CA THR A 268 11.76 -30.90 12.72
C THR A 268 12.85 -30.45 11.75
N GLU A 269 13.74 -29.51 12.13
CA GLU A 269 14.93 -29.23 11.34
C GLU A 269 15.95 -30.36 11.49
N PRO A 270 16.35 -31.03 10.41
CA PRO A 270 17.41 -32.03 10.48
C PRO A 270 18.68 -31.35 10.93
N ARG A 271 19.26 -31.86 12.05
CA ARG A 271 20.57 -31.44 12.51
C ARG A 271 21.56 -31.62 11.32
N ARG A 272 22.05 -30.50 10.81
CA ARG A 272 23.23 -30.51 9.95
C ARG A 272 24.37 -30.95 10.85
N GLU A 273 24.79 -32.21 10.68
CA GLU A 273 26.02 -32.71 11.22
C GLU A 273 27.16 -31.86 10.65
N THR A 274 27.73 -31.01 11.50
CA THR A 274 29.02 -30.38 11.24
C THR A 274 30.10 -31.41 11.55
N ASP A 275 30.45 -32.18 10.55
CA ASP A 275 31.64 -33.03 10.56
C ASP A 275 32.88 -32.11 10.53
N PHE A 276 33.33 -31.70 11.68
CA PHE A 276 34.67 -31.14 11.88
C PHE A 276 35.66 -32.31 11.90
N ARG A 277 36.16 -32.75 10.76
CA ARG A 277 37.39 -33.51 10.68
C ARG A 277 38.56 -32.58 10.95
N HIS A 278 39.22 -32.83 12.08
CA HIS A 278 40.57 -32.38 12.35
C HIS A 278 41.50 -33.01 11.30
N GLU A 279 41.96 -32.22 10.36
CA GLU A 279 43.18 -32.55 9.60
C GLU A 279 44.31 -31.67 10.10
N THR A 280 45.31 -32.39 10.59
CA THR A 280 46.59 -31.97 11.12
C THR A 280 47.41 -31.23 10.07
N GLU A 281 47.98 -30.10 10.48
CA GLU A 281 49.02 -29.37 9.74
C GLU A 281 50.24 -30.26 9.42
N PRO A 282 50.86 -30.04 8.25
CA PRO A 282 52.33 -30.23 8.15
C PRO A 282 53.04 -28.90 7.89
N ARG A 283 54.13 -28.83 8.57
CA ARG A 283 55.23 -27.90 8.71
C ARG A 283 55.58 -27.07 7.46
N ARG A 284 56.00 -25.87 7.81
CA ARG A 284 56.78 -24.86 7.07
C ARG A 284 57.92 -25.46 6.28
N GLU A 285 58.08 -25.04 5.04
CA GLU A 285 59.36 -24.92 4.35
C GLU A 285 59.45 -23.58 3.61
N THR A 286 60.65 -23.06 3.63
CA THR A 286 61.19 -21.76 3.38
C THR A 286 61.19 -21.37 1.89
N THR A 287 61.11 -20.06 1.70
CA THR A 287 61.32 -19.23 0.51
C THR A 287 62.49 -19.63 -0.40
N PRO A 288 62.55 -19.17 -1.69
CA PRO A 288 63.07 -17.83 -1.94
C PRO A 288 62.43 -16.99 -3.05
N ARG A 289 62.75 -15.71 -2.90
CA ARG A 289 62.52 -14.57 -3.79
C ARG A 289 62.98 -14.80 -5.24
N ARG A 290 62.27 -14.14 -6.16
CA ARG A 290 62.72 -13.40 -7.37
C ARG A 290 61.52 -13.36 -8.34
N GLU A 291 61.17 -12.34 -8.97
CA GLU A 291 61.57 -11.23 -9.77
C GLU A 291 60.26 -10.59 -10.31
N THR A 292 60.01 -9.38 -9.98
CA THR A 292 60.00 -8.17 -10.76
C THR A 292 59.65 -8.24 -12.25
N GLU A 293 58.71 -7.33 -12.58
CA GLU A 293 58.59 -6.57 -13.81
C GLU A 293 57.76 -7.13 -14.97
N LEU A 294 57.04 -6.16 -15.50
CA LEU A 294 56.45 -6.06 -16.82
C LEU A 294 54.94 -6.33 -16.88
N TYR A 295 54.14 -5.33 -16.78
CA TYR A 295 53.40 -4.73 -17.88
C TYR A 295 52.57 -3.52 -17.37
N ARG A 296 53.24 -2.37 -17.34
CA ARG A 296 52.59 -1.08 -17.62
C ARG A 296 52.82 -0.81 -19.10
N ASP A 297 51.75 -0.49 -19.77
CA ASP A 297 51.62 0.28 -21.01
C ASP A 297 50.66 -0.44 -21.98
N THR A 298 49.45 0.08 -21.99
CA THR A 298 48.73 0.39 -23.24
C THR A 298 47.44 1.18 -22.90
N GLN A 299 47.65 2.40 -22.44
CA GLN A 299 46.69 3.48 -22.69
C GLN A 299 47.43 4.53 -23.45
N ARG A 300 47.06 4.75 -24.71
CA ARG A 300 47.10 6.00 -25.47
C ARG A 300 47.21 5.68 -26.95
N SER A 301 46.16 6.02 -27.61
CA SER A 301 45.98 6.38 -29.03
C SER A 301 44.64 5.82 -29.49
N GLN A 302 43.68 6.50 -29.99
CA GLN A 302 43.75 7.72 -30.82
C GLN A 302 42.37 8.40 -30.81
N LEU A 303 42.38 9.62 -30.40
CA LEU A 303 41.47 10.67 -30.87
C LEU A 303 41.85 10.98 -32.34
N ARG A 304 40.91 10.98 -33.24
CA ARG A 304 40.89 11.86 -34.42
C ARG A 304 39.51 11.92 -35.05
N VAL A 305 38.91 13.07 -34.94
CA VAL A 305 37.85 13.64 -35.78
C VAL A 305 38.47 14.06 -37.08
N PRO A 306 37.73 14.02 -38.22
CA PRO A 306 37.79 15.12 -39.14
C PRO A 306 36.40 15.74 -39.39
N HIS A 307 36.40 17.04 -39.31
CA HIS A 307 35.52 17.98 -39.98
C HIS A 307 35.83 17.99 -41.46
N GLU A 308 34.82 18.22 -42.30
CA GLU A 308 34.72 19.08 -43.48
C GLU A 308 33.42 18.71 -44.23
N ASN A 309 32.54 19.64 -44.29
CA ASN A 309 32.29 20.76 -45.21
C ASN A 309 31.33 20.39 -46.36
N SER A 310 30.27 21.06 -46.33
CA SER A 310 29.73 22.09 -47.26
C SER A 310 28.82 21.62 -48.42
N ASP A 311 27.72 22.37 -48.44
CA ASP A 311 26.99 22.97 -49.56
C ASP A 311 26.13 22.12 -50.47
N SER A 312 24.87 22.42 -50.47
CA SER A 312 24.07 23.15 -51.50
C SER A 312 22.60 22.70 -51.48
N ILE A 313 21.72 23.62 -51.12
CA ILE A 313 20.79 24.39 -51.94
C ILE A 313 19.94 23.51 -52.87
N VAL A 314 18.61 23.52 -52.65
CA VAL A 314 17.52 23.87 -53.60
C VAL A 314 16.18 23.47 -52.95
N SER A 315 15.44 24.38 -52.44
CA SER A 315 14.18 25.01 -52.89
C SER A 315 13.22 24.13 -53.68
N SER A 316 12.03 23.87 -53.08
CA SER A 316 10.76 24.11 -53.78
C SER A 316 9.56 23.85 -52.85
N ARG A 317 8.82 24.89 -52.58
CA ARG A 317 7.42 24.95 -52.19
C ARG A 317 6.54 25.07 -53.45
N PRO A 318 5.19 25.12 -53.29
CA PRO A 318 4.18 24.09 -53.21
C PRO A 318 3.28 24.10 -54.49
N PRO A 319 2.08 23.51 -54.52
CA PRO A 319 0.91 24.36 -54.53
C PRO A 319 -0.32 23.86 -53.71
N GLU A 320 -1.02 24.87 -53.23
CA GLU A 320 -2.43 24.89 -52.82
C GLU A 320 -3.38 24.51 -53.93
N SER A 321 -4.52 23.93 -53.58
CA SER A 321 -5.82 24.32 -54.16
C SER A 321 -6.99 23.74 -53.36
N ASN A 322 -7.74 24.61 -52.80
CA ASN A 322 -9.16 24.58 -52.42
C ASN A 322 -10.01 24.93 -53.64
N PRO A 323 -11.34 24.99 -53.64
CA PRO A 323 -12.45 24.33 -52.95
C PRO A 323 -13.59 23.89 -53.94
N THR A 324 -14.68 23.33 -53.43
CA THR A 324 -16.10 23.59 -53.83
C THR A 324 -17.02 22.49 -53.29
N LYS A 325 -17.97 22.86 -52.49
CA LYS A 325 -19.41 23.23 -52.65
C LYS A 325 -20.41 22.05 -52.66
N ARG A 326 -21.40 22.22 -51.74
CA ARG A 326 -22.85 21.93 -51.85
C ARG A 326 -23.26 20.45 -51.87
N SER A 327 -24.30 19.99 -51.18
CA SER A 327 -25.61 20.55 -50.83
C SER A 327 -26.38 19.59 -49.90
N ARG A 328 -27.13 20.14 -48.96
CA ARG A 328 -28.54 19.87 -48.60
C ARG A 328 -29.22 18.59 -49.07
N ASN A 329 -29.83 17.89 -48.16
CA ASN A 329 -31.29 17.64 -48.02
C ASN A 329 -31.47 16.57 -46.92
N HIS A 330 -32.18 16.87 -45.84
CA HIS A 330 -33.61 16.84 -45.58
C HIS A 330 -34.23 15.42 -45.51
N ARG A 331 -34.86 15.26 -44.35
CA ARG A 331 -36.07 14.50 -43.96
C ARG A 331 -35.76 13.29 -43.12
N LEU A 332 -36.21 13.29 -41.85
CA LEU A 332 -37.54 13.17 -41.23
C LEU A 332 -38.11 11.73 -41.32
N ILE A 333 -38.63 11.31 -40.15
CA ILE A 333 -39.64 10.26 -39.90
C ILE A 333 -39.00 8.89 -39.48
N GLN A 334 -39.15 8.42 -38.34
CA GLN A 334 -40.16 8.15 -37.27
C GLN A 334 -39.50 7.95 -35.92
#